data_d64209d4c0f80e8b0f3db36cbe58ca6f
#
_entry.id   d64209d4c0f80e8b0f3db36cbe58ca6f
#
_cell.length_a   1.000
_cell.length_b   1.000
_cell.length_c   1.000
_cell.angle_alpha   90.00
_cell.angle_beta   90.00
_cell.angle_gamma   90.00
#
_symmetry.space_group_name_H-M   'P 1'
#
loop_
_entity.id
_entity.type
_entity.pdbx_description
1 polymer ?
#
loop_
_entity_poly.entity_id
_entity_poly.type
_entity_poly.pdbx_seq_one_letter_code
_entity_poly.pdbx_strand_id
1 'polypeptide(L)'
;MNKLNIILLLLPLFTYAQEDSDDGLIASPQSATSTLTTIDNHYLEDQFYVGLTYDYLAGKASSVVQHNLSHGIQLGFIRDLPINQKRNLGFGIGLGYAYDVVYNNMVANRNSSGVVSYEIVEHFRDLNISKNYFKTHAIEIPVEFRFRTSNPTSHKFWRVYTGMRFSYLVGGRSLYTANDIDTSFQNPDIAKKFQLKTFAAFGYNALNFFVQYNLSPLLKDVKTTDGTSLSSNVLQIGLIFYIL
;
A
#
# COMPACT_ATOMS: atom_id res chain seq x y z
N MET A 1 -3.71 27.09 -18.69
CA MET A 1 -2.28 27.39 -18.60
C MET A 1 -1.63 26.40 -17.64
N ASN A 2 -0.85 25.51 -18.22
CA ASN A 2 0.28 24.74 -17.69
C ASN A 2 0.21 24.07 -16.30
N LYS A 3 -0.25 22.80 -16.29
CA LYS A 3 0.00 21.83 -15.20
C LYS A 3 0.67 20.55 -15.71
N LEU A 4 1.61 20.66 -16.66
CA LEU A 4 2.22 19.47 -17.31
C LEU A 4 3.74 19.33 -17.06
N ASN A 5 4.33 19.98 -16.06
CA ASN A 5 5.80 20.01 -15.93
C ASN A 5 6.39 19.35 -14.68
N ILE A 6 5.68 18.43 -13.99
CA ILE A 6 6.23 17.80 -12.75
C ILE A 6 6.63 16.32 -12.96
N ILE A 7 6.35 15.70 -14.10
CA ILE A 7 6.59 14.24 -14.30
C ILE A 7 7.98 13.94 -14.90
N LEU A 8 8.78 14.91 -15.28
CA LEU A 8 10.01 14.66 -16.04
C LEU A 8 11.32 14.70 -15.21
N LEU A 9 11.29 14.65 -13.88
CA LEU A 9 12.51 14.81 -13.06
C LEU A 9 12.96 13.57 -12.29
N LEU A 10 12.42 12.38 -12.58
CA LEU A 10 12.76 11.15 -11.83
C LEU A 10 13.42 10.04 -12.69
N LEU A 11 13.91 10.33 -13.88
CA LEU A 11 14.40 9.30 -14.80
C LEU A 11 15.91 9.23 -15.12
N PRO A 12 16.85 9.92 -14.45
CA PRO A 12 18.27 9.69 -14.77
C PRO A 12 19.10 9.05 -13.65
N LEU A 13 18.57 8.05 -12.91
CA LEU A 13 19.37 7.37 -11.88
C LEU A 13 19.74 5.91 -12.20
N PHE A 14 19.52 5.43 -13.42
CA PHE A 14 19.80 4.03 -13.77
C PHE A 14 20.83 3.83 -14.89
N THR A 15 21.75 4.77 -15.12
CA THR A 15 22.78 4.59 -16.16
C THR A 15 24.19 4.85 -15.63
N TYR A 16 24.62 4.08 -14.61
CA TYR A 16 26.05 3.95 -14.29
C TYR A 16 26.30 2.54 -13.74
N ALA A 17 26.46 1.58 -14.62
CA ALA A 17 27.12 0.31 -14.34
C ALA A 17 27.35 -0.46 -15.65
N GLN A 18 28.31 -0.02 -16.45
CA GLN A 18 29.08 -0.87 -17.37
C GLN A 18 30.16 -0.01 -18.04
N GLU A 19 31.36 -0.06 -17.50
CA GLU A 19 32.55 0.18 -18.28
C GLU A 19 33.39 -1.10 -18.23
N ASP A 20 33.25 -1.89 -19.29
CA ASP A 20 34.24 -2.87 -19.71
C ASP A 20 35.38 -2.12 -20.35
N SER A 21 36.55 -2.09 -19.76
CA SER A 21 37.79 -1.77 -20.41
C SER A 21 38.64 -3.01 -20.49
N ASP A 22 38.55 -3.64 -21.67
CA ASP A 22 39.51 -4.60 -22.20
C ASP A 22 40.79 -3.85 -22.56
N ASP A 23 41.87 -4.08 -21.84
CA ASP A 23 43.23 -3.80 -22.30
C ASP A 23 44.16 -4.91 -21.84
N GLY A 24 44.49 -5.73 -22.82
CA GLY A 24 45.49 -6.76 -22.68
C GLY A 24 46.87 -6.19 -22.41
N LEU A 25 47.68 -6.88 -21.64
CA LEU A 25 49.02 -7.34 -21.94
C LEU A 25 49.77 -7.85 -20.68
N ILE A 26 50.34 -9.03 -20.82
CA ILE A 26 51.54 -9.58 -20.14
C ILE A 26 51.34 -10.31 -18.82
N ALA A 27 51.42 -11.61 -18.94
CA ALA A 27 51.55 -12.57 -17.85
C ALA A 27 52.83 -12.37 -17.03
N SER A 28 52.63 -12.27 -15.71
CA SER A 28 53.60 -12.67 -14.73
C SER A 28 52.90 -13.60 -13.69
N PRO A 29 53.52 -14.67 -13.24
CA PRO A 29 52.90 -15.59 -12.28
C PRO A 29 52.94 -14.93 -10.91
N GLN A 30 51.93 -14.15 -10.60
CA GLN A 30 51.67 -13.71 -9.25
C GLN A 30 50.76 -14.71 -8.53
N SER A 31 51.27 -15.15 -7.40
CA SER A 31 50.55 -15.93 -6.38
C SER A 31 49.08 -15.59 -6.36
N ALA A 32 48.24 -16.60 -6.56
CA ALA A 32 46.79 -16.51 -6.31
C ALA A 32 46.59 -16.21 -4.83
N THR A 33 46.56 -14.94 -4.48
CA THR A 33 45.94 -14.51 -3.24
C THR A 33 44.44 -14.71 -3.45
N SER A 34 43.95 -15.86 -3.04
CA SER A 34 42.51 -16.09 -2.89
C SER A 34 42.00 -15.00 -1.97
N THR A 35 41.38 -13.98 -2.55
CA THR A 35 40.55 -13.05 -1.81
C THR A 35 39.42 -13.88 -1.21
N LEU A 36 39.64 -14.34 0.02
CA LEU A 36 38.57 -14.90 0.82
C LEU A 36 37.55 -13.74 0.96
N THR A 37 36.56 -13.76 0.12
CA THR A 37 35.33 -12.97 0.33
C THR A 37 34.81 -13.42 1.69
N THR A 38 35.08 -12.66 2.72
CA THR A 38 34.50 -12.87 4.04
C THR A 38 33.01 -12.69 3.84
N ILE A 39 32.28 -13.81 3.83
CA ILE A 39 30.82 -13.81 3.78
C ILE A 39 30.37 -13.11 5.05
N ASP A 40 29.78 -11.94 4.91
CA ASP A 40 29.19 -11.21 6.02
C ASP A 40 27.93 -11.95 6.49
N ASN A 41 28.08 -12.72 7.55
CA ASN A 41 26.94 -13.42 8.19
C ASN A 41 26.05 -12.45 8.99
N HIS A 42 26.34 -11.14 9.01
CA HIS A 42 25.58 -10.13 9.74
C HIS A 42 24.80 -9.20 8.82
N TYR A 43 24.55 -9.59 7.56
CA TYR A 43 23.77 -8.82 6.61
C TYR A 43 22.35 -8.54 7.13
N LEU A 44 21.84 -7.35 6.87
CA LEU A 44 20.47 -6.94 7.14
C LEU A 44 19.72 -6.84 5.81
N GLU A 45 18.44 -7.20 5.82
CA GLU A 45 17.58 -7.05 4.64
C GLU A 45 16.58 -5.91 4.88
N ASP A 46 17.12 -4.73 5.12
CA ASP A 46 16.31 -3.52 5.13
C ASP A 46 15.71 -3.29 3.74
N GLN A 47 14.44 -2.97 3.67
CA GLN A 47 13.71 -2.99 2.40
C GLN A 47 12.83 -1.76 2.23
N PHE A 48 12.85 -1.20 1.05
CA PHE A 48 11.74 -0.41 0.57
C PHE A 48 10.65 -1.33 0.02
N TYR A 49 9.41 -0.94 0.19
CA TYR A 49 8.31 -1.66 -0.43
C TYR A 49 7.40 -0.74 -1.23
N VAL A 50 6.83 -1.30 -2.30
CA VAL A 50 5.76 -0.68 -3.08
C VAL A 50 4.68 -1.73 -3.29
N GLY A 51 3.46 -1.43 -2.87
CA GLY A 51 2.29 -2.30 -3.01
C GLY A 51 1.23 -1.67 -3.91
N LEU A 52 0.59 -2.51 -4.72
CA LEU A 52 -0.57 -2.17 -5.54
C LEU A 52 -1.69 -3.15 -5.21
N THR A 53 -2.85 -2.64 -4.85
CA THR A 53 -3.98 -3.47 -4.41
C THR A 53 -5.26 -3.15 -5.15
N TYR A 54 -6.11 -4.15 -5.23
CA TYR A 54 -7.55 -4.00 -5.44
C TYR A 54 -8.23 -4.00 -4.08
N ASP A 55 -9.11 -3.03 -3.86
CA ASP A 55 -9.74 -2.78 -2.56
C ASP A 55 -11.22 -3.16 -2.60
N TYR A 56 -11.60 -4.11 -1.76
CA TYR A 56 -12.96 -4.63 -1.65
C TYR A 56 -13.58 -4.27 -0.30
N LEU A 57 -14.81 -3.76 -0.31
CA LEU A 57 -15.58 -3.50 0.91
C LEU A 57 -16.21 -4.78 1.43
N ALA A 58 -15.64 -5.33 2.48
CA ALA A 58 -16.14 -6.51 3.17
C ALA A 58 -17.12 -6.11 4.29
N GLY A 59 -18.12 -6.96 4.54
CA GLY A 59 -19.11 -6.72 5.61
C GLY A 59 -20.02 -5.50 5.38
N LYS A 60 -20.09 -5.00 4.14
CA LYS A 60 -20.95 -3.88 3.77
C LYS A 60 -22.42 -4.28 3.77
N ALA A 61 -23.34 -3.31 3.97
CA ALA A 61 -24.76 -3.52 3.81
C ALA A 61 -25.09 -3.98 2.37
N SER A 62 -26.14 -4.76 2.19
CA SER A 62 -26.54 -5.30 0.88
C SER A 62 -26.85 -4.23 -0.17
N SER A 63 -27.33 -3.08 0.27
CA SER A 63 -27.60 -1.89 -0.55
C SER A 63 -26.34 -1.13 -0.98
N VAL A 64 -25.19 -1.37 -0.32
CA VAL A 64 -23.90 -0.74 -0.70
C VAL A 64 -23.27 -1.56 -1.82
N VAL A 65 -23.03 -0.92 -2.96
CA VAL A 65 -22.42 -1.52 -4.14
C VAL A 65 -21.13 -0.79 -4.49
N GLN A 66 -20.09 -1.55 -4.85
CA GLN A 66 -18.87 -0.99 -5.43
C GLN A 66 -18.98 -0.95 -6.94
N HIS A 67 -18.55 0.17 -7.51
CA HIS A 67 -18.43 0.37 -8.95
C HIS A 67 -16.99 0.65 -9.27
N ASN A 68 -16.60 0.45 -10.51
CA ASN A 68 -15.26 0.73 -10.99
C ASN A 68 -14.15 0.01 -10.21
N LEU A 69 -12.90 0.31 -10.57
CA LEU A 69 -11.72 -0.29 -9.98
C LEU A 69 -11.30 0.47 -8.71
N SER A 70 -11.73 -0.02 -7.56
CA SER A 70 -11.20 0.45 -6.28
C SER A 70 -9.77 -0.07 -6.11
N HIS A 71 -8.85 0.80 -5.74
CA HIS A 71 -7.42 0.48 -5.70
C HIS A 71 -6.67 1.20 -4.60
N GLY A 72 -5.59 0.58 -4.15
CA GLY A 72 -4.66 1.13 -3.18
C GLY A 72 -3.23 1.14 -3.70
N ILE A 73 -2.46 2.12 -3.25
CA ILE A 73 -1.02 2.22 -3.45
C ILE A 73 -0.38 2.38 -2.07
N GLN A 74 0.62 1.56 -1.79
CA GLN A 74 1.34 1.57 -0.54
C GLN A 74 2.83 1.67 -0.81
N LEU A 75 3.55 2.46 -0.04
CA LEU A 75 4.99 2.59 -0.13
C LEU A 75 5.59 2.83 1.26
N GLY A 76 6.79 2.36 1.47
CA GLY A 76 7.46 2.59 2.75
C GLY A 76 8.81 1.89 2.85
N PHE A 77 9.35 1.96 4.04
CA PHE A 77 10.62 1.37 4.42
C PHE A 77 10.42 0.49 5.66
N ILE A 78 11.08 -0.66 5.68
CA ILE A 78 11.05 -1.61 6.79
C ILE A 78 12.47 -1.97 7.17
N ARG A 79 12.79 -1.78 8.43
CA ARG A 79 14.01 -2.23 9.08
C ARG A 79 13.89 -3.70 9.43
N ASP A 80 14.87 -4.51 9.03
CA ASP A 80 14.95 -5.93 9.34
C ASP A 80 15.64 -6.19 10.68
N LEU A 81 15.02 -6.99 11.51
CA LEU A 81 15.50 -7.42 12.84
C LEU A 81 15.56 -8.94 12.89
N PRO A 82 16.65 -9.56 12.45
CA PRO A 82 16.77 -11.02 12.44
C PRO A 82 16.80 -11.58 13.87
N ILE A 83 16.06 -12.70 14.08
CA ILE A 83 15.93 -13.34 15.38
C ILE A 83 16.97 -14.46 15.55
N ASN A 84 17.35 -15.11 14.44
CA ASN A 84 18.22 -16.27 14.49
C ASN A 84 19.53 -16.06 13.68
N GLN A 85 20.53 -16.88 13.97
CA GLN A 85 21.84 -16.81 13.31
C GLN A 85 21.76 -17.06 11.80
N LYS A 86 20.83 -17.93 11.35
CA LYS A 86 20.60 -18.20 9.92
C LYS A 86 19.87 -17.07 9.21
N ARG A 87 19.35 -16.09 9.95
CA ARG A 87 18.62 -14.92 9.45
C ARG A 87 17.40 -15.23 8.55
N ASN A 88 16.90 -16.47 8.65
CA ASN A 88 15.70 -16.88 7.94
C ASN A 88 14.41 -16.52 8.69
N LEU A 89 14.51 -16.16 9.97
CA LEU A 89 13.42 -15.64 10.80
C LEU A 89 13.77 -14.23 11.29
N GLY A 90 12.83 -13.31 11.22
CA GLY A 90 13.02 -11.95 11.68
C GLY A 90 11.71 -11.25 12.00
N PHE A 91 11.83 -10.10 12.63
CA PHE A 91 10.82 -9.09 12.70
C PHE A 91 11.17 -7.94 11.76
N GLY A 92 10.17 -7.28 11.24
CA GLY A 92 10.31 -6.02 10.53
C GLY A 92 9.47 -4.95 11.22
N ILE A 93 10.05 -3.76 11.37
CA ILE A 93 9.31 -2.56 11.79
C ILE A 93 9.65 -1.42 10.84
N GLY A 94 8.66 -0.62 10.51
CA GLY A 94 8.88 0.41 9.49
C GLY A 94 7.97 1.60 9.57
N LEU A 95 8.08 2.41 8.53
CA LEU A 95 7.21 3.57 8.29
C LEU A 95 6.77 3.54 6.82
N GLY A 96 5.50 3.77 6.59
CA GLY A 96 4.93 3.79 5.26
C GLY A 96 3.84 4.80 5.08
N TYR A 97 3.39 4.89 3.85
CA TYR A 97 2.28 5.70 3.41
C TYR A 97 1.37 4.86 2.53
N ALA A 98 0.05 5.01 2.75
CA ALA A 98 -0.98 4.36 1.96
C ALA A 98 -1.94 5.41 1.36
N TYR A 99 -2.30 5.18 0.11
CA TYR A 99 -3.31 5.93 -0.63
C TYR A 99 -4.32 4.95 -1.19
N ASP A 100 -5.56 5.05 -0.76
CA ASP A 100 -6.64 4.15 -1.16
C ASP A 100 -7.79 4.96 -1.81
N VAL A 101 -8.37 4.42 -2.87
CA VAL A 101 -9.55 4.95 -3.56
C VAL A 101 -10.60 3.86 -3.66
N VAL A 102 -11.75 4.08 -3.01
CA VAL A 102 -12.85 3.14 -2.97
C VAL A 102 -14.06 3.74 -3.67
N TYR A 103 -14.40 3.19 -4.83
CA TYR A 103 -15.62 3.55 -5.58
C TYR A 103 -16.81 2.83 -4.99
N ASN A 104 -17.89 3.56 -4.74
CA ASN A 104 -19.09 3.02 -4.12
C ASN A 104 -20.33 3.84 -4.51
N ASN A 105 -21.51 3.44 -4.02
CA ASN A 105 -22.77 4.16 -4.24
C ASN A 105 -23.25 4.99 -3.04
N MET A 106 -22.36 5.25 -2.08
CA MET A 106 -22.65 6.10 -0.93
C MET A 106 -22.32 7.55 -1.26
N VAL A 107 -23.32 8.39 -1.44
CA VAL A 107 -23.16 9.82 -1.72
C VAL A 107 -23.15 10.60 -0.42
N ALA A 108 -22.11 11.38 -0.21
CA ALA A 108 -22.01 12.25 0.96
C ALA A 108 -22.83 13.53 0.74
N ASN A 109 -23.67 13.87 1.68
CA ASN A 109 -24.43 15.12 1.72
C ASN A 109 -24.12 15.89 3.02
N ARG A 110 -24.06 17.20 2.94
CA ARG A 110 -23.89 18.07 4.11
C ARG A 110 -25.17 18.89 4.32
N ASN A 111 -25.76 18.76 5.50
CA ASN A 111 -26.92 19.56 5.87
C ASN A 111 -26.53 21.02 6.19
N SER A 112 -27.52 21.89 6.38
CA SER A 112 -27.34 23.30 6.73
C SER A 112 -26.60 23.50 8.06
N SER A 113 -26.61 22.52 8.96
CA SER A 113 -25.86 22.52 10.22
C SER A 113 -24.42 22.02 10.10
N GLY A 114 -23.97 21.71 8.88
CA GLY A 114 -22.60 21.26 8.61
C GLY A 114 -22.36 19.76 8.85
N VAL A 115 -23.39 19.02 9.29
CA VAL A 115 -23.29 17.57 9.53
C VAL A 115 -23.29 16.83 8.21
N VAL A 116 -22.33 15.94 8.03
CA VAL A 116 -22.24 15.07 6.85
C VAL A 116 -23.00 13.77 7.12
N SER A 117 -23.90 13.44 6.21
CA SER A 117 -24.62 12.18 6.16
C SER A 117 -24.34 11.48 4.84
N TYR A 118 -24.58 10.18 4.77
CA TYR A 118 -24.49 9.41 3.55
C TYR A 118 -25.86 8.91 3.15
N GLU A 119 -26.09 8.96 1.85
CA GLU A 119 -27.27 8.39 1.20
C GLU A 119 -26.82 7.33 0.21
N ILE A 120 -27.57 6.22 0.13
CA ILE A 120 -27.31 5.16 -0.83
C ILE A 120 -28.09 5.48 -2.10
N VAL A 121 -27.39 5.60 -3.20
CA VAL A 121 -27.99 5.80 -4.52
C VAL A 121 -28.02 4.46 -5.24
N GLU A 122 -29.23 3.94 -5.51
CA GLU A 122 -29.40 2.66 -6.20
C GLU A 122 -29.09 2.77 -7.71
N HIS A 123 -29.50 3.87 -8.32
CA HIS A 123 -29.36 4.10 -9.76
C HIS A 123 -28.64 5.42 -10.06
N PHE A 124 -27.38 5.35 -10.37
CA PHE A 124 -26.58 6.54 -10.70
C PHE A 124 -27.08 7.29 -11.93
N ARG A 125 -27.70 6.59 -12.88
CA ARG A 125 -28.24 7.19 -14.11
C ARG A 125 -29.35 8.19 -13.84
N ASP A 126 -30.20 7.91 -12.85
CA ASP A 126 -31.36 8.77 -12.53
C ASP A 126 -30.94 10.13 -11.97
N LEU A 127 -29.76 10.17 -11.36
CA LEU A 127 -29.16 11.38 -10.81
C LEU A 127 -27.99 11.94 -11.66
N ASN A 128 -27.76 11.39 -12.86
CA ASN A 128 -26.62 11.72 -13.73
C ASN A 128 -25.27 11.70 -12.98
N ILE A 129 -25.08 10.75 -12.05
CA ILE A 129 -23.83 10.59 -11.33
C ILE A 129 -22.86 9.78 -12.19
N SER A 130 -21.75 10.40 -12.55
CA SER A 130 -20.69 9.78 -13.36
C SER A 130 -19.57 9.19 -12.51
N LYS A 131 -19.29 9.76 -11.33
CA LYS A 131 -18.25 9.32 -10.41
C LYS A 131 -18.70 9.44 -8.96
N ASN A 132 -18.40 8.44 -8.15
CA ASN A 132 -18.54 8.54 -6.71
C ASN A 132 -17.47 7.67 -6.03
N TYR A 133 -16.63 8.26 -5.22
CA TYR A 133 -15.56 7.55 -4.53
C TYR A 133 -15.17 8.23 -3.20
N PHE A 134 -14.61 7.42 -2.34
CA PHE A 134 -13.95 7.86 -1.12
C PHE A 134 -12.45 7.57 -1.24
N LYS A 135 -11.61 8.58 -1.03
CA LYS A 135 -10.15 8.42 -1.01
C LYS A 135 -9.57 8.73 0.35
N THR A 136 -8.52 8.01 0.70
CA THR A 136 -7.83 8.15 1.97
C THR A 136 -6.33 8.26 1.78
N HIS A 137 -5.71 8.95 2.71
CA HIS A 137 -4.27 9.08 2.85
C HIS A 137 -3.92 8.70 4.29
N ALA A 138 -3.02 7.75 4.48
CA ALA A 138 -2.64 7.27 5.79
C ALA A 138 -1.13 7.15 5.93
N ILE A 139 -0.63 7.42 7.13
CA ILE A 139 0.71 7.03 7.56
C ILE A 139 0.58 5.70 8.28
N GLU A 140 1.46 4.75 7.98
CA GLU A 140 1.40 3.39 8.49
C GLU A 140 2.70 3.00 9.21
N ILE A 141 2.55 2.30 10.32
CA ILE A 141 3.65 1.63 11.01
C ILE A 141 3.44 0.12 10.83
N PRO A 142 4.09 -0.52 9.87
CA PRO A 142 4.08 -1.97 9.71
C PRO A 142 4.93 -2.63 10.81
N VAL A 143 4.41 -3.72 11.37
CA VAL A 143 5.12 -4.66 12.24
C VAL A 143 4.92 -6.04 11.64
N GLU A 144 6.01 -6.66 11.19
CA GLU A 144 6.00 -7.89 10.40
C GLU A 144 6.75 -9.02 11.11
N PHE A 145 6.21 -10.22 11.05
CA PHE A 145 6.96 -11.45 11.23
C PHE A 145 7.40 -11.95 9.86
N ARG A 146 8.68 -12.22 9.71
CA ARG A 146 9.33 -12.51 8.43
C ARG A 146 9.95 -13.91 8.45
N PHE A 147 9.50 -14.76 7.56
CA PHE A 147 10.15 -16.02 7.22
C PHE A 147 10.69 -15.94 5.79
N ARG A 148 11.94 -16.34 5.61
CA ARG A 148 12.61 -16.32 4.31
C ARG A 148 13.59 -17.47 4.17
N THR A 149 13.81 -17.93 2.94
CA THR A 149 14.81 -18.95 2.63
C THR A 149 16.13 -18.32 2.15
N SER A 150 16.43 -17.10 2.62
CA SER A 150 17.64 -16.36 2.23
C SER A 150 18.91 -17.03 2.76
N ASN A 151 20.01 -16.81 2.06
CA ASN A 151 21.35 -17.15 2.50
C ASN A 151 22.30 -16.00 2.16
N PRO A 152 23.50 -15.92 2.76
CA PRO A 152 24.43 -14.80 2.57
C PRO A 152 24.90 -14.59 1.13
N THR A 153 24.70 -15.56 0.26
CA THR A 153 25.22 -15.53 -1.15
C THR A 153 24.13 -15.32 -2.18
N SER A 154 22.85 -15.31 -1.81
CA SER A 154 21.75 -15.19 -2.75
C SER A 154 20.64 -14.29 -2.23
N HIS A 155 20.27 -13.30 -3.02
CA HIS A 155 19.12 -12.43 -2.77
C HIS A 155 17.82 -12.98 -3.39
N LYS A 156 17.88 -14.12 -4.09
CA LYS A 156 16.72 -14.77 -4.73
C LYS A 156 16.22 -15.90 -3.83
N PHE A 157 15.15 -15.65 -3.08
CA PHE A 157 14.60 -16.59 -2.11
C PHE A 157 13.08 -16.43 -1.95
N TRP A 158 12.44 -17.43 -1.36
CA TRP A 158 11.04 -17.38 -0.96
C TRP A 158 10.86 -16.53 0.29
N ARG A 159 9.77 -15.76 0.30
CA ARG A 159 9.36 -14.91 1.43
C ARG A 159 7.95 -15.25 1.85
N VAL A 160 7.73 -15.33 3.16
CA VAL A 160 6.41 -15.38 3.78
C VAL A 160 6.43 -14.37 4.91
N TYR A 161 5.72 -13.28 4.74
CA TYR A 161 5.63 -12.22 5.73
C TYR A 161 4.18 -12.06 6.19
N THR A 162 3.99 -11.88 7.48
CA THR A 162 2.67 -11.61 8.06
C THR A 162 2.81 -10.65 9.21
N GLY A 163 1.74 -9.94 9.54
CA GLY A 163 1.81 -8.98 10.63
C GLY A 163 0.64 -8.04 10.71
N MET A 164 0.92 -6.92 11.33
CA MET A 164 -0.05 -5.85 11.54
C MET A 164 0.48 -4.53 11.02
N ARG A 165 -0.44 -3.66 10.59
CA ARG A 165 -0.17 -2.27 10.26
C ARG A 165 -1.05 -1.37 11.11
N PHE A 166 -0.39 -0.47 11.82
CA PHE A 166 -1.04 0.59 12.57
C PHE A 166 -1.11 1.80 11.67
N SER A 167 -2.31 2.14 11.22
CA SER A 167 -2.54 3.23 10.27
C SER A 167 -3.15 4.43 10.95
N TYR A 168 -2.61 5.61 10.68
CA TYR A 168 -3.19 6.88 11.05
C TYR A 168 -3.63 7.65 9.82
N LEU A 169 -4.93 7.90 9.69
CA LEU A 169 -5.52 8.61 8.58
C LEU A 169 -5.19 10.11 8.68
N VAL A 170 -4.39 10.61 7.76
CA VAL A 170 -4.00 12.04 7.69
C VAL A 170 -4.92 12.84 6.78
N GLY A 171 -5.64 12.18 5.87
CA GLY A 171 -6.62 12.82 4.99
C GLY A 171 -7.66 11.84 4.48
N GLY A 172 -8.87 12.32 4.30
CA GLY A 172 -9.96 11.60 3.63
C GLY A 172 -10.79 12.59 2.82
N ARG A 173 -11.27 12.16 1.67
CA ARG A 173 -12.14 12.98 0.82
C ARG A 173 -13.18 12.08 0.16
N SER A 174 -14.45 12.46 0.31
CA SER A 174 -15.55 11.94 -0.51
C SER A 174 -15.76 12.87 -1.70
N LEU A 175 -15.92 12.33 -2.88
CA LEU A 175 -16.20 13.09 -4.09
C LEU A 175 -17.28 12.37 -4.89
N TYR A 176 -18.26 13.12 -5.37
CA TYR A 176 -19.16 12.66 -6.42
C TYR A 176 -19.29 13.72 -7.51
N THR A 177 -19.49 13.26 -8.75
CA THR A 177 -19.72 14.11 -9.91
C THR A 177 -21.12 13.86 -10.43
N ALA A 178 -21.97 14.88 -10.38
CA ALA A 178 -23.34 14.83 -10.92
C ALA A 178 -23.53 15.98 -11.90
N ASN A 179 -24.12 15.72 -13.08
CA ASN A 179 -24.31 16.70 -14.15
C ASN A 179 -23.00 17.48 -14.48
N ASP A 180 -21.87 16.77 -14.52
CA ASP A 180 -20.52 17.31 -14.75
C ASP A 180 -20.04 18.30 -13.69
N ILE A 181 -20.71 18.38 -12.54
CA ILE A 181 -20.33 19.22 -11.40
C ILE A 181 -19.71 18.33 -10.31
N ASP A 182 -18.47 18.63 -9.96
CA ASP A 182 -17.77 17.96 -8.87
C ASP A 182 -18.17 18.52 -7.50
N THR A 183 -18.75 17.68 -6.68
CA THR A 183 -19.03 17.98 -5.27
C THR A 183 -18.11 17.16 -4.39
N SER A 184 -17.39 17.81 -3.49
CA SER A 184 -16.43 17.11 -2.63
C SER A 184 -16.49 17.58 -1.18
N PHE A 185 -16.34 16.62 -0.29
CA PHE A 185 -16.28 16.85 1.14
C PHE A 185 -14.98 16.28 1.71
N GLN A 186 -14.27 17.11 2.46
CA GLN A 186 -13.19 16.62 3.30
C GLN A 186 -13.80 16.12 4.60
N ASN A 187 -13.66 14.82 4.89
CA ASN A 187 -14.33 14.18 6.02
C ASN A 187 -13.35 13.45 6.92
N PRO A 188 -12.40 14.15 7.56
CA PRO A 188 -11.56 13.52 8.56
C PRO A 188 -12.35 12.98 9.76
N ASP A 189 -13.54 13.55 10.01
CA ASP A 189 -14.34 13.20 11.20
C ASP A 189 -15.21 11.96 11.03
N ILE A 190 -15.53 11.57 9.79
CA ILE A 190 -16.36 10.37 9.50
C ILE A 190 -15.49 9.12 9.34
N ALA A 191 -14.29 9.26 8.80
CA ALA A 191 -13.35 8.16 8.73
C ALA A 191 -12.74 7.87 10.10
N LYS A 192 -12.53 6.59 10.40
CA LYS A 192 -11.85 6.20 11.64
C LYS A 192 -10.37 6.53 11.49
N LYS A 193 -9.88 7.50 12.29
CA LYS A 193 -8.50 8.01 12.18
C LYS A 193 -7.45 6.92 12.45
N PHE A 194 -7.66 6.13 13.51
CA PHE A 194 -6.80 5.00 13.82
C PHE A 194 -7.41 3.72 13.27
N GLN A 195 -6.64 3.03 12.46
CA GLN A 195 -7.03 1.76 11.87
C GLN A 195 -5.97 0.71 12.16
N LEU A 196 -6.41 -0.47 12.50
CA LEU A 196 -5.58 -1.65 12.64
C LEU A 196 -5.86 -2.57 11.45
N LYS A 197 -4.80 -2.98 10.77
CA LYS A 197 -4.86 -3.88 9.62
C LYS A 197 -4.01 -5.11 9.89
N THR A 198 -4.43 -6.28 9.44
CA THR A 198 -3.60 -7.49 9.39
C THR A 198 -3.30 -7.84 7.95
N PHE A 199 -2.15 -8.44 7.69
CA PHE A 199 -1.78 -8.82 6.33
C PHE A 199 -0.96 -10.10 6.27
N ALA A 200 -0.92 -10.68 5.08
CA ALA A 200 0.00 -11.73 4.69
C ALA A 200 0.56 -11.45 3.30
N ALA A 201 1.84 -11.76 3.10
CA ALA A 201 2.52 -11.68 1.82
C ALA A 201 3.29 -12.98 1.58
N PHE A 202 3.26 -13.48 0.35
CA PHE A 202 3.98 -14.67 -0.07
C PHE A 202 4.53 -14.47 -1.47
N GLY A 203 5.79 -14.79 -1.68
CA GLY A 203 6.36 -14.67 -3.01
C GLY A 203 7.84 -15.05 -3.11
N TYR A 204 8.39 -14.76 -4.25
CA TYR A 204 9.77 -15.06 -4.59
C TYR A 204 10.51 -13.79 -5.03
N ASN A 205 11.70 -13.60 -4.52
CA ASN A 205 12.51 -12.41 -4.79
C ASN A 205 11.76 -11.11 -4.43
N ALA A 206 11.74 -10.10 -5.30
CA ALA A 206 11.08 -8.83 -5.05
C ALA A 206 9.55 -8.92 -5.11
N LEU A 207 8.97 -9.80 -5.94
CA LEU A 207 7.54 -9.87 -6.21
C LEU A 207 6.83 -10.81 -5.24
N ASN A 208 5.82 -10.29 -4.55
CA ASN A 208 5.02 -11.07 -3.61
C ASN A 208 3.53 -10.81 -3.84
N PHE A 209 2.72 -11.87 -3.73
CA PHE A 209 1.28 -11.77 -3.58
C PHE A 209 0.97 -11.21 -2.19
N PHE A 210 -0.02 -10.34 -2.11
CA PHE A 210 -0.32 -9.60 -0.89
C PHE A 210 -1.83 -9.59 -0.61
N VAL A 211 -2.19 -9.86 0.63
CA VAL A 211 -3.56 -9.74 1.14
C VAL A 211 -3.53 -8.98 2.45
N GLN A 212 -4.38 -7.98 2.59
CA GLN A 212 -4.51 -7.19 3.80
C GLN A 212 -5.98 -7.00 4.15
N TYR A 213 -6.32 -7.09 5.42
CA TYR A 213 -7.67 -6.88 5.93
C TYR A 213 -7.67 -5.83 7.03
N ASN A 214 -8.51 -4.81 6.87
CA ASN A 214 -8.72 -3.82 7.92
C ASN A 214 -9.58 -4.42 9.02
N LEU A 215 -9.03 -4.57 10.22
CA LEU A 215 -9.77 -5.00 11.40
C LEU A 215 -10.68 -3.88 11.95
N SER A 216 -10.32 -2.65 11.66
CA SER A 216 -11.12 -1.48 11.98
C SER A 216 -12.02 -1.10 10.80
N PRO A 217 -13.28 -0.72 11.01
CA PRO A 217 -14.13 -0.24 9.93
C PRO A 217 -13.58 1.05 9.31
N LEU A 218 -13.85 1.24 8.01
CA LEU A 218 -13.42 2.43 7.27
C LEU A 218 -14.09 3.70 7.81
N LEU A 219 -15.40 3.61 8.08
CA LEU A 219 -16.21 4.71 8.58
C LEU A 219 -16.55 4.50 10.06
N LYS A 220 -16.63 5.59 10.81
CA LYS A 220 -17.17 5.58 12.17
C LYS A 220 -18.69 5.41 12.08
N ASP A 221 -19.28 4.60 12.90
CA ASP A 221 -20.72 4.40 13.19
C ASP A 221 -21.72 5.23 12.35
N VAL A 222 -21.45 5.34 11.05
CA VAL A 222 -22.27 6.12 10.11
C VAL A 222 -23.48 5.29 9.75
N LYS A 223 -24.66 5.93 9.84
CA LYS A 223 -25.93 5.35 9.42
C LYS A 223 -26.53 6.18 8.29
N THR A 224 -27.26 5.54 7.42
CA THR A 224 -28.11 6.23 6.46
C THR A 224 -29.30 6.90 7.18
N THR A 225 -30.03 7.73 6.45
CA THR A 225 -31.28 8.33 6.94
C THR A 225 -32.29 7.27 7.40
N ASP A 226 -32.26 6.08 6.78
CA ASP A 226 -33.14 4.94 7.11
C ASP A 226 -32.60 4.07 8.28
N GLY A 227 -31.50 4.50 8.92
CA GLY A 227 -30.90 3.79 10.06
C GLY A 227 -29.99 2.61 9.69
N THR A 228 -29.76 2.33 8.41
CA THR A 228 -28.85 1.28 7.96
C THR A 228 -27.41 1.63 8.30
N SER A 229 -26.71 0.73 8.98
CA SER A 229 -25.30 0.93 9.30
C SER A 229 -24.44 0.79 8.04
N LEU A 230 -23.56 1.78 7.81
CA LEU A 230 -22.60 1.81 6.70
C LEU A 230 -21.20 1.31 7.12
N SER A 231 -21.12 0.62 8.26
CA SER A 231 -19.88 0.01 8.70
C SER A 231 -19.41 -1.03 7.68
N SER A 232 -18.18 -0.88 7.20
CA SER A 232 -17.55 -1.82 6.28
C SER A 232 -16.05 -1.84 6.52
N ASN A 233 -15.46 -3.01 6.32
CA ASN A 233 -14.02 -3.20 6.42
C ASN A 233 -13.44 -3.28 5.01
N VAL A 234 -12.18 -2.92 4.82
CA VAL A 234 -11.53 -3.03 3.52
C VAL A 234 -10.69 -4.31 3.47
N LEU A 235 -10.93 -5.13 2.47
CA LEU A 235 -10.07 -6.25 2.08
C LEU A 235 -9.27 -5.80 0.84
N GLN A 236 -7.95 -5.83 0.95
CA GLN A 236 -7.03 -5.45 -0.12
C GLN A 236 -6.30 -6.69 -0.62
N ILE A 237 -6.31 -6.91 -1.93
CA ILE A 237 -5.64 -8.04 -2.57
C ILE A 237 -4.78 -7.49 -3.70
N GLY A 238 -3.53 -7.88 -3.77
CA GLY A 238 -2.65 -7.34 -4.80
C GLY A 238 -1.25 -7.90 -4.78
N LEU A 239 -0.32 -7.06 -5.20
CA LEU A 239 1.10 -7.37 -5.28
C LEU A 239 1.89 -6.37 -4.45
N ILE A 240 2.93 -6.86 -3.78
CA ILE A 240 3.89 -6.03 -3.08
C ILE A 240 5.31 -6.38 -3.52
N PHE A 241 6.09 -5.36 -3.80
CA PHE A 241 7.48 -5.45 -4.22
C PHE A 241 8.35 -5.00 -3.06
N TYR A 242 9.27 -5.87 -2.65
CA TYR A 242 10.30 -5.56 -1.67
C TYR A 242 11.65 -5.36 -2.38
N ILE A 243 12.21 -4.18 -2.24
CA ILE A 243 13.43 -3.72 -2.90
C ILE A 243 14.48 -3.49 -1.81
N LEU A 244 15.64 -4.12 -1.98
CA LEU A 244 16.82 -3.99 -1.10
C LEU A 244 17.63 -2.75 -1.48
#